data_955d417658811736d7d440e2e525c85e
#
_entry.id   955d417658811736d7d440e2e525c85e
#
_cell.length_a   1.000
_cell.length_b   1.000
_cell.length_c   1.000
_cell.angle_alpha   90.00
_cell.angle_beta   90.00
_cell.angle_gamma   90.00
#
_symmetry.space_group_name_H-M   'P 1'
#
loop_
_entity.id
_entity.type
_entity.pdbx_description
1 polymer ?
#
loop_
_entity_poly.entity_id
_entity_poly.type
_entity_poly.pdbx_seq_one_letter_code
_entity_poly.pdbx_strand_id
1 'polypeptide(L)'
;MESKFKKSCNRRVAIFFAEGLEEVEALAPADILFRAGVPCDLVAIGPDLLVQSSHDVYVRCDRSITDADFDFDEYDLLFLPGGMPGTRKLKACKPLRTALLRFAEAGRGAGSAGKQLAAICAAPSILAELGLLEGKRATANPGFQNVLSKHAAQVCADEPVVEDDNIITSQGMGTAVDLGLVLVRRLCGKEAAERVKAGIVVLH
;
A
#
# COMPACT_ATOMS: atom_id res chain seq x y z
N MET A 1 -2.23 6.18 -27.69
CA MET A 1 -0.84 5.79 -27.28
C MET A 1 -0.92 4.35 -26.78
N GLU A 2 -0.20 3.41 -27.37
CA GLU A 2 -0.22 2.03 -26.88
C GLU A 2 0.38 1.97 -25.47
N SER A 3 -0.26 1.17 -24.61
CA SER A 3 0.24 0.97 -23.23
C SER A 3 1.60 0.27 -23.29
N LYS A 4 2.59 0.83 -22.58
CA LYS A 4 3.90 0.19 -22.39
C LYS A 4 3.88 -0.90 -21.32
N PHE A 5 2.74 -1.11 -20.66
CA PHE A 5 2.56 -2.13 -19.64
C PHE A 5 2.62 -3.54 -20.25
N LYS A 6 3.51 -4.37 -19.71
CA LYS A 6 3.63 -5.79 -20.09
C LYS A 6 3.33 -6.63 -18.86
N LYS A 7 2.12 -7.19 -18.80
CA LYS A 7 1.71 -8.07 -17.71
C LYS A 7 2.63 -9.29 -17.62
N SER A 8 3.23 -9.51 -16.45
CA SER A 8 4.06 -10.69 -16.15
C SER A 8 3.68 -11.36 -14.83
N CYS A 9 2.70 -10.81 -14.11
CA CYS A 9 2.20 -11.30 -12.83
C CYS A 9 0.68 -11.36 -12.89
N ASN A 10 0.09 -12.41 -12.29
CA ASN A 10 -1.37 -12.55 -12.23
C ASN A 10 -1.99 -11.91 -10.97
N ARG A 11 -1.15 -11.45 -10.06
CA ARG A 11 -1.58 -10.74 -8.85
C ARG A 11 -1.91 -9.29 -9.19
N ARG A 12 -2.94 -8.73 -8.53
CA ARG A 12 -3.43 -7.35 -8.77
C ARG A 12 -3.38 -6.53 -7.48
N VAL A 13 -3.00 -5.26 -7.60
CA VAL A 13 -2.86 -4.32 -6.49
C VAL A 13 -3.84 -3.16 -6.63
N ALA A 14 -4.49 -2.76 -5.53
CA ALA A 14 -5.19 -1.48 -5.43
C ALA A 14 -4.41 -0.55 -4.51
N ILE A 15 -4.08 0.65 -4.99
CA ILE A 15 -3.51 1.75 -4.18
C ILE A 15 -4.60 2.78 -3.97
N PHE A 16 -4.96 3.06 -2.71
CA PHE A 16 -6.11 3.92 -2.39
C PHE A 16 -5.72 5.38 -2.28
N PHE A 17 -6.36 6.21 -3.08
CA PHE A 17 -6.14 7.65 -3.15
C PHE A 17 -7.24 8.40 -2.42
N ALA A 18 -6.83 9.22 -1.45
CA ALA A 18 -7.67 10.20 -0.77
C ALA A 18 -7.02 11.57 -0.89
N GLU A 19 -7.81 12.60 -1.07
CA GLU A 19 -7.32 13.98 -1.14
C GLU A 19 -6.45 14.33 0.08
N GLY A 20 -5.27 14.88 -0.17
CA GLY A 20 -4.24 15.14 0.83
C GLY A 20 -3.35 13.93 1.14
N LEU A 21 -3.31 12.89 0.26
CA LEU A 21 -2.31 11.83 0.33
C LEU A 21 -0.90 12.38 0.02
N GLU A 22 0.13 11.63 0.38
CA GLU A 22 1.50 11.90 -0.06
C GLU A 22 1.74 11.17 -1.39
N GLU A 23 2.01 11.94 -2.44
CA GLU A 23 2.05 11.41 -3.81
C GLU A 23 3.22 10.47 -4.07
N VAL A 24 4.41 10.71 -3.50
CA VAL A 24 5.58 9.85 -3.72
C VAL A 24 5.38 8.48 -3.07
N GLU A 25 4.73 8.45 -1.90
CA GLU A 25 4.41 7.20 -1.20
C GLU A 25 3.44 6.31 -1.98
N ALA A 26 2.58 6.92 -2.79
CA ALA A 26 1.66 6.20 -3.68
C ALA A 26 2.31 5.85 -5.02
N LEU A 27 2.96 6.83 -5.69
CA LEU A 27 3.39 6.69 -7.07
C LEU A 27 4.72 5.95 -7.23
N ALA A 28 5.65 6.02 -6.27
CA ALA A 28 6.90 5.26 -6.36
C ALA A 28 6.65 3.74 -6.32
N PRO A 29 5.86 3.18 -5.36
CA PRO A 29 5.48 1.77 -5.44
C PRO A 29 4.66 1.41 -6.69
N ALA A 30 3.78 2.32 -7.18
CA ALA A 30 3.03 2.10 -8.41
C ALA A 30 3.94 1.94 -9.64
N ASP A 31 4.96 2.81 -9.79
CA ASP A 31 5.95 2.71 -10.88
C ASP A 31 6.76 1.40 -10.78
N ILE A 32 7.15 1.01 -9.58
CA ILE A 32 7.89 -0.23 -9.34
C ILE A 32 7.05 -1.47 -9.70
N LEU A 33 5.78 -1.49 -9.29
CA LEU A 33 4.83 -2.55 -9.67
C LEU A 33 4.61 -2.60 -11.19
N PHE A 34 4.46 -1.44 -11.83
CA PHE A 34 4.35 -1.34 -13.29
C PHE A 34 5.57 -1.96 -14.01
N ARG A 35 6.79 -1.63 -13.56
CA ARG A 35 8.04 -2.19 -14.09
C ARG A 35 8.14 -3.70 -13.91
N ALA A 36 7.58 -4.22 -12.82
CA ALA A 36 7.50 -5.65 -12.54
C ALA A 36 6.41 -6.37 -13.36
N GLY A 37 5.56 -5.65 -14.08
CA GLY A 37 4.40 -6.20 -14.81
C GLY A 37 3.28 -6.68 -13.90
N VAL A 38 3.14 -6.07 -12.72
CA VAL A 38 2.04 -6.31 -11.78
C VAL A 38 0.90 -5.36 -12.11
N PRO A 39 -0.30 -5.83 -12.45
CA PRO A 39 -1.49 -4.98 -12.60
C PRO A 39 -1.75 -4.20 -11.31
N CYS A 40 -1.80 -2.88 -11.42
CA CYS A 40 -1.99 -1.98 -10.29
C CYS A 40 -2.96 -0.87 -10.69
N ASP A 41 -4.03 -0.70 -9.92
CA ASP A 41 -4.99 0.39 -10.11
C ASP A 41 -4.80 1.45 -9.03
N LEU A 42 -4.79 2.72 -9.45
CA LEU A 42 -4.94 3.86 -8.57
C LEU A 42 -6.43 4.06 -8.32
N VAL A 43 -6.87 3.90 -7.07
CA VAL A 43 -8.29 3.83 -6.72
C VAL A 43 -8.68 5.00 -5.82
N ALA A 44 -9.52 5.90 -6.33
CA ALA A 44 -10.09 6.99 -5.54
C ALA A 44 -11.10 6.46 -4.51
N ILE A 45 -11.09 6.98 -3.27
CA ILE A 45 -12.10 6.61 -2.25
C ILE A 45 -13.40 7.39 -2.34
N GLY A 46 -13.50 8.34 -3.25
CA GLY A 46 -14.68 9.15 -3.58
C GLY A 46 -15.02 9.08 -5.06
N PRO A 47 -16.10 9.73 -5.48
CA PRO A 47 -16.58 9.66 -6.87
C PRO A 47 -15.68 10.42 -7.87
N ASP A 48 -14.88 11.37 -7.40
CA ASP A 48 -13.95 12.12 -8.24
C ASP A 48 -12.67 11.31 -8.46
N LEU A 49 -12.33 11.07 -9.72
CA LEU A 49 -11.09 10.41 -10.10
C LEU A 49 -9.87 11.32 -10.06
N LEU A 50 -10.05 12.64 -10.00
CA LEU A 50 -8.95 13.59 -9.89
C LEU A 50 -8.71 13.92 -8.42
N VAL A 51 -7.63 13.40 -7.86
CA VAL A 51 -7.29 13.52 -6.43
C VAL A 51 -6.11 14.47 -6.26
N GLN A 52 -6.26 15.48 -5.41
CA GLN A 52 -5.19 16.40 -5.05
C GLN A 52 -4.36 15.83 -3.89
N SER A 53 -3.04 15.82 -4.05
CA SER A 53 -2.10 15.39 -3.00
C SER A 53 -1.88 16.49 -1.93
N SER A 54 -1.09 16.16 -0.91
CA SER A 54 -0.70 17.11 0.15
C SER A 54 0.25 18.22 -0.34
N HIS A 55 0.83 18.08 -1.53
CA HIS A 55 1.73 19.06 -2.16
C HIS A 55 1.12 19.67 -3.44
N ASP A 56 -0.21 19.73 -3.52
CA ASP A 56 -0.96 20.35 -4.62
C ASP A 56 -0.75 19.67 -6.00
N VAL A 57 -0.25 18.42 -6.03
CA VAL A 57 -0.15 17.64 -7.25
C VAL A 57 -1.48 16.93 -7.51
N TYR A 58 -2.02 17.03 -8.72
CA TYR A 58 -3.22 16.33 -9.11
C TYR A 58 -2.89 14.99 -9.78
N VAL A 59 -3.42 13.93 -9.24
CA VAL A 59 -3.29 12.57 -9.80
C VAL A 59 -4.66 12.08 -10.24
N ARG A 60 -4.76 11.62 -11.48
CA ARG A 60 -5.97 10.97 -11.97
C ARG A 60 -5.91 9.48 -11.65
N CYS A 61 -6.87 9.02 -10.87
CA CYS A 61 -7.07 7.61 -10.58
C CYS A 61 -7.69 6.85 -11.76
N ASP A 62 -7.48 5.54 -11.79
CA ASP A 62 -8.03 4.64 -12.80
C ASP A 62 -9.48 4.28 -12.52
N ARG A 63 -9.82 4.13 -11.23
CA ARG A 63 -11.14 3.72 -10.74
C ARG A 63 -11.52 4.46 -9.46
N SER A 64 -12.81 4.36 -9.12
CA SER A 64 -13.33 4.77 -7.82
C SER A 64 -13.93 3.57 -7.08
N ILE A 65 -13.85 3.56 -5.73
CA ILE A 65 -14.60 2.58 -4.92
C ILE A 65 -16.12 2.75 -5.04
N THR A 66 -16.59 3.85 -5.64
CA THR A 66 -18.02 4.13 -5.88
C THR A 66 -18.49 3.65 -7.26
N ASP A 67 -17.59 3.14 -8.11
CA ASP A 67 -17.99 2.56 -9.39
C ASP A 67 -18.87 1.32 -9.15
N ALA A 68 -19.92 1.17 -9.94
CA ALA A 68 -20.91 0.11 -9.76
C ALA A 68 -20.32 -1.31 -9.91
N ASP A 69 -19.22 -1.43 -10.64
CA ASP A 69 -18.51 -2.68 -10.88
C ASP A 69 -17.21 -2.80 -10.07
N PHE A 70 -16.99 -1.92 -9.08
CA PHE A 70 -15.80 -2.00 -8.24
C PHE A 70 -15.93 -3.12 -7.21
N ASP A 71 -15.00 -4.08 -7.25
CA ASP A 71 -14.94 -5.17 -6.29
C ASP A 71 -13.54 -5.26 -5.68
N PHE A 72 -13.47 -5.13 -4.34
CA PHE A 72 -12.22 -5.32 -3.59
C PHE A 72 -11.64 -6.72 -3.79
N ASP A 73 -12.46 -7.74 -4.01
CA ASP A 73 -12.01 -9.14 -4.09
C ASP A 73 -11.27 -9.46 -5.39
N GLU A 74 -11.30 -8.55 -6.39
CA GLU A 74 -10.46 -8.63 -7.59
C GLU A 74 -8.96 -8.41 -7.29
N TYR A 75 -8.63 -7.83 -6.13
CA TYR A 75 -7.26 -7.51 -5.77
C TYR A 75 -6.66 -8.55 -4.82
N ASP A 76 -5.35 -8.70 -4.90
CA ASP A 76 -4.55 -9.55 -4.02
C ASP A 76 -3.88 -8.76 -2.90
N LEU A 77 -3.67 -7.46 -3.13
CA LEU A 77 -3.06 -6.55 -2.16
C LEU A 77 -3.78 -5.20 -2.17
N LEU A 78 -4.14 -4.73 -0.98
CA LEU A 78 -4.65 -3.38 -0.74
C LEU A 78 -3.54 -2.53 -0.12
N PHE A 79 -3.22 -1.40 -0.73
CA PHE A 79 -2.14 -0.52 -0.28
C PHE A 79 -2.66 0.85 0.11
N LEU A 80 -2.26 1.30 1.30
CA LEU A 80 -2.63 2.58 1.90
C LEU A 80 -1.41 3.51 1.94
N PRO A 81 -1.31 4.52 1.07
CA PRO A 81 -0.35 5.61 1.19
C PRO A 81 -0.63 6.48 2.43
N GLY A 82 0.38 7.20 2.87
CA GLY A 82 0.23 8.18 3.95
C GLY A 82 -0.18 9.57 3.45
N GLY A 83 0.35 10.58 4.12
CA GLY A 83 -0.02 11.98 3.91
C GLY A 83 -1.22 12.40 4.75
N MET A 84 -1.27 13.71 5.07
CA MET A 84 -2.35 14.31 5.85
C MET A 84 -2.99 15.44 5.05
N PRO A 85 -4.33 15.53 4.97
CA PRO A 85 -5.35 14.76 5.67
C PRO A 85 -5.73 13.42 5.02
N GLY A 86 -5.07 12.96 3.95
CA GLY A 86 -5.40 11.75 3.20
C GLY A 86 -5.61 10.52 4.10
N THR A 87 -4.68 10.25 5.03
CA THR A 87 -4.79 9.13 5.98
C THR A 87 -6.08 9.20 6.82
N ARG A 88 -6.50 10.40 7.25
CA ARG A 88 -7.77 10.55 8.00
C ARG A 88 -8.98 10.20 7.14
N LYS A 89 -8.95 10.58 5.86
CA LYS A 89 -10.03 10.28 4.90
C LYS A 89 -10.08 8.79 4.60
N LEU A 90 -8.93 8.14 4.36
CA LEU A 90 -8.84 6.67 4.22
C LEU A 90 -9.43 5.97 5.45
N LYS A 91 -9.04 6.40 6.66
CA LYS A 91 -9.56 5.87 7.92
C LYS A 91 -11.08 6.02 8.06
N ALA A 92 -11.64 7.14 7.60
CA ALA A 92 -13.09 7.40 7.66
C ALA A 92 -13.90 6.59 6.63
N CYS A 93 -13.25 6.05 5.59
CA CYS A 93 -13.91 5.32 4.52
C CYS A 93 -14.37 3.93 4.99
N LYS A 94 -15.69 3.80 5.27
CA LYS A 94 -16.27 2.55 5.79
C LYS A 94 -16.10 1.35 4.85
N PRO A 95 -16.36 1.44 3.53
CA PRO A 95 -16.16 0.31 2.62
C PRO A 95 -14.71 -0.19 2.65
N LEU A 96 -13.73 0.73 2.61
CA LEU A 96 -12.31 0.38 2.68
C LEU A 96 -11.95 -0.32 4.00
N ARG A 97 -12.42 0.20 5.14
CA ARG A 97 -12.19 -0.45 6.45
C ARG A 97 -12.71 -1.89 6.50
N THR A 98 -13.91 -2.11 5.97
CA THR A 98 -14.50 -3.46 5.88
C THR A 98 -13.64 -4.38 5.01
N ALA A 99 -13.13 -3.89 3.87
CA ALA A 99 -12.24 -4.65 3.02
C ALA A 99 -10.90 -4.98 3.71
N LEU A 100 -10.31 -4.02 4.44
CA LEU A 100 -9.06 -4.26 5.20
C LEU A 100 -9.22 -5.39 6.22
N LEU A 101 -10.32 -5.42 6.97
CA LEU A 101 -10.60 -6.49 7.94
C LEU A 101 -10.73 -7.85 7.24
N ARG A 102 -11.46 -7.93 6.12
CA ARG A 102 -11.60 -9.17 5.34
C ARG A 102 -10.27 -9.66 4.77
N PHE A 103 -9.44 -8.74 4.24
CA PHE A 103 -8.13 -9.09 3.67
C PHE A 103 -7.16 -9.60 4.75
N ALA A 104 -7.17 -8.96 5.93
CA ALA A 104 -6.35 -9.42 7.04
C ALA A 104 -6.70 -10.85 7.44
N GLU A 105 -7.98 -11.17 7.54
CA GLU A 105 -8.43 -12.52 7.88
C GLU A 105 -8.16 -13.54 6.77
N ALA A 106 -8.49 -13.21 5.52
CA ALA A 106 -8.31 -14.08 4.36
C ALA A 106 -6.82 -14.38 4.05
N GLY A 107 -5.90 -13.51 4.46
CA GLY A 107 -4.47 -13.69 4.25
C GLY A 107 -3.73 -14.31 5.42
N ARG A 108 -4.37 -14.44 6.59
CA ARG A 108 -3.75 -14.90 7.83
C ARG A 108 -3.12 -16.30 7.67
N GLY A 109 -1.83 -16.41 7.95
CA GLY A 109 -1.09 -17.66 7.85
C GLY A 109 -0.83 -18.17 6.41
N ALA A 110 -1.32 -17.45 5.40
CA ALA A 110 -1.14 -17.84 3.99
C ALA A 110 0.15 -17.28 3.37
N GLY A 111 0.89 -16.46 4.10
CA GLY A 111 2.11 -15.81 3.64
C GLY A 111 1.87 -14.98 2.38
N SER A 112 2.75 -15.11 1.37
CA SER A 112 2.61 -14.39 0.12
C SER A 112 1.51 -14.91 -0.82
N ALA A 113 0.94 -16.09 -0.55
CA ALA A 113 -0.11 -16.68 -1.39
C ALA A 113 -1.50 -16.10 -1.12
N GLY A 114 -1.75 -15.60 0.10
CA GLY A 114 -3.03 -15.03 0.52
C GLY A 114 -3.25 -13.58 0.11
N LYS A 115 -4.38 -13.02 0.56
CA LYS A 115 -4.68 -11.59 0.49
C LYS A 115 -3.72 -10.82 1.39
N GLN A 116 -3.27 -9.65 0.96
CA GLN A 116 -2.24 -8.88 1.65
C GLN A 116 -2.65 -7.44 1.88
N LEU A 117 -2.06 -6.83 2.91
CA LEU A 117 -2.21 -5.41 3.22
C LEU A 117 -0.85 -4.74 3.24
N ALA A 118 -0.77 -3.54 2.68
CA ALA A 118 0.40 -2.68 2.79
C ALA A 118 -0.01 -1.29 3.26
N ALA A 119 0.83 -0.66 4.08
CA ALA A 119 0.61 0.71 4.56
C ALA A 119 1.94 1.42 4.80
N ILE A 120 2.01 2.72 4.52
CA ILE A 120 3.23 3.51 4.68
C ILE A 120 2.97 4.81 5.45
N CYS A 121 3.98 5.30 6.14
CA CYS A 121 4.01 6.61 6.79
C CYS A 121 2.98 6.71 7.94
N ALA A 122 1.95 7.51 7.78
CA ALA A 122 0.86 7.64 8.75
C ALA A 122 -0.16 6.49 8.65
N ALA A 123 -0.28 5.85 7.49
CA ALA A 123 -1.33 4.88 7.21
C ALA A 123 -1.28 3.57 8.03
N PRO A 124 -0.11 3.06 8.51
CA PRO A 124 -0.10 1.93 9.45
C PRO A 124 -0.92 2.16 10.72
N SER A 125 -1.13 3.44 11.12
CA SER A 125 -2.02 3.77 12.24
C SER A 125 -3.47 3.33 12.01
N ILE A 126 -3.93 3.29 10.74
CA ILE A 126 -5.27 2.78 10.39
C ILE A 126 -5.36 1.29 10.75
N LEU A 127 -4.33 0.51 10.36
CA LEU A 127 -4.28 -0.93 10.63
C LEU A 127 -4.19 -1.20 12.14
N ALA A 128 -3.39 -0.39 12.87
CA ALA A 128 -3.27 -0.49 14.32
C ALA A 128 -4.61 -0.26 15.02
N GLU A 129 -5.32 0.82 14.68
CA GLU A 129 -6.61 1.17 15.29
C GLU A 129 -7.74 0.20 14.89
N LEU A 130 -7.58 -0.57 13.81
CA LEU A 130 -8.47 -1.68 13.46
C LEU A 130 -8.13 -2.98 14.22
N GLY A 131 -7.09 -2.98 15.08
CA GLY A 131 -6.63 -4.16 15.81
C GLY A 131 -5.81 -5.14 14.96
N LEU A 132 -5.47 -4.79 13.72
CA LEU A 132 -4.81 -5.69 12.77
C LEU A 132 -3.31 -5.87 13.05
N LEU A 133 -2.71 -5.00 13.87
CA LEU A 133 -1.30 -5.04 14.24
C LEU A 133 -1.07 -5.56 15.67
N GLU A 134 -2.09 -6.02 16.35
CA GLU A 134 -1.94 -6.58 17.71
C GLU A 134 -0.99 -7.80 17.71
N GLY A 135 0.07 -7.71 18.51
CA GLY A 135 1.12 -8.73 18.60
C GLY A 135 2.04 -8.85 17.38
N LYS A 136 1.83 -8.05 16.34
CA LYS A 136 2.63 -8.07 15.11
C LYS A 136 3.76 -7.05 15.15
N ARG A 137 4.86 -7.37 14.46
CA ARG A 137 5.91 -6.42 14.13
C ARG A 137 5.39 -5.43 13.10
N ALA A 138 5.64 -4.15 13.30
CA ALA A 138 5.24 -3.11 12.36
C ALA A 138 6.10 -1.86 12.48
N THR A 139 6.13 -1.05 11.43
CA THR A 139 6.75 0.27 11.45
C THR A 139 5.79 1.33 10.88
N ALA A 140 6.09 2.59 11.15
CA ALA A 140 5.37 3.75 10.65
C ALA A 140 6.29 4.98 10.67
N ASN A 141 5.82 6.09 10.15
CA ASN A 141 6.49 7.38 10.36
C ASN A 141 6.70 7.62 11.87
N PRO A 142 7.88 8.14 12.29
CA PRO A 142 8.18 8.38 13.71
C PRO A 142 7.06 9.10 14.47
N GLY A 143 6.36 10.03 13.83
CA GLY A 143 5.21 10.74 14.41
C GLY A 143 3.99 9.87 14.70
N PHE A 144 3.92 8.64 14.16
CA PHE A 144 2.80 7.71 14.31
C PHE A 144 3.16 6.40 15.01
N GLN A 145 4.43 6.15 15.32
CA GLN A 145 4.87 4.93 16.01
C GLN A 145 4.22 4.74 17.39
N ASN A 146 3.95 5.85 18.08
CA ASN A 146 3.25 5.81 19.38
C ASN A 146 1.80 5.31 19.25
N VAL A 147 1.16 5.48 18.09
CA VAL A 147 -0.18 4.94 17.83
C VAL A 147 -0.08 3.42 17.71
N LEU A 148 0.90 2.90 17.00
CA LEU A 148 1.14 1.46 16.84
C LEU A 148 1.36 0.81 18.23
N SER A 149 2.23 1.40 19.06
CA SER A 149 2.51 0.89 20.42
C SER A 149 1.26 0.86 21.30
N LYS A 150 0.41 1.88 21.22
CA LYS A 150 -0.86 1.94 21.98
C LYS A 150 -1.85 0.85 21.58
N HIS A 151 -1.72 0.32 20.38
CA HIS A 151 -2.54 -0.77 19.84
C HIS A 151 -1.80 -2.11 19.82
N ALA A 152 -0.89 -2.30 20.79
CA ALA A 152 -0.17 -3.54 21.06
C ALA A 152 0.71 -4.09 19.92
N ALA A 153 1.11 -3.26 18.93
CA ALA A 153 2.10 -3.63 17.94
C ALA A 153 3.53 -3.59 18.50
N GLN A 154 4.39 -4.47 18.00
CA GLN A 154 5.84 -4.44 18.23
C GLN A 154 6.48 -3.49 17.24
N VAL A 155 6.78 -2.26 17.68
CA VAL A 155 7.31 -1.21 16.79
C VAL A 155 8.76 -1.45 16.45
N CYS A 156 9.07 -1.57 15.15
CA CYS A 156 10.41 -1.68 14.58
C CYS A 156 10.83 -0.31 14.02
N ALA A 157 11.31 0.57 14.90
CA ALA A 157 11.57 1.98 14.57
C ALA A 157 12.72 2.18 13.55
N ASP A 158 13.68 1.25 13.52
CA ASP A 158 14.89 1.34 12.68
C ASP A 158 14.78 0.53 11.38
N GLU A 159 13.65 -0.14 11.15
CA GLU A 159 13.44 -0.94 9.94
C GLU A 159 12.64 -0.13 8.90
N PRO A 160 13.17 0.10 7.69
CA PRO A 160 12.50 0.89 6.65
C PRO A 160 11.21 0.24 6.17
N VAL A 161 11.17 -1.09 6.12
CA VAL A 161 10.00 -1.90 5.77
C VAL A 161 9.94 -3.11 6.70
N VAL A 162 8.79 -3.37 7.27
CA VAL A 162 8.52 -4.51 8.16
C VAL A 162 7.43 -5.38 7.55
N GLU A 163 7.70 -6.68 7.51
CA GLU A 163 6.75 -7.70 7.07
C GLU A 163 6.41 -8.60 8.24
N ASP A 164 5.14 -8.79 8.48
CA ASP A 164 4.63 -9.75 9.46
C ASP A 164 3.36 -10.41 8.93
N ASP A 165 3.44 -11.72 8.67
CA ASP A 165 2.40 -12.52 8.04
C ASP A 165 1.96 -11.92 6.69
N ASN A 166 0.74 -11.46 6.56
CA ASN A 166 0.19 -10.86 5.35
C ASN A 166 0.13 -9.32 5.41
N ILE A 167 0.80 -8.69 6.37
CA ILE A 167 0.83 -7.23 6.51
C ILE A 167 2.25 -6.71 6.29
N ILE A 168 2.35 -5.65 5.48
CA ILE A 168 3.60 -4.96 5.16
C ILE A 168 3.45 -3.49 5.57
N THR A 169 4.39 -2.99 6.37
CA THR A 169 4.39 -1.58 6.80
C THR A 169 5.71 -0.91 6.49
N SER A 170 5.69 0.41 6.25
CA SER A 170 6.88 1.20 5.92
C SER A 170 6.83 2.58 6.55
N GLN A 171 8.00 3.24 6.68
CA GLN A 171 8.15 4.45 7.48
C GLN A 171 7.70 5.73 6.80
N GLY A 172 7.88 5.89 5.50
CA GLY A 172 7.53 7.14 4.82
C GLY A 172 8.14 7.31 3.44
N MET A 173 8.06 8.49 2.90
CA MET A 173 8.46 8.81 1.53
C MET A 173 9.87 8.28 1.18
N GLY A 174 10.85 8.44 2.06
CA GLY A 174 12.21 7.97 1.83
C GLY A 174 12.36 6.44 1.73
N THR A 175 11.37 5.67 2.16
CA THR A 175 11.35 4.20 2.11
C THR A 175 10.33 3.64 1.10
N ALA A 176 9.73 4.51 0.29
CA ALA A 176 8.69 4.12 -0.67
C ALA A 176 9.21 3.20 -1.78
N VAL A 177 10.45 3.40 -2.22
CA VAL A 177 11.12 2.53 -3.20
C VAL A 177 11.36 1.14 -2.62
N ASP A 178 11.89 1.07 -1.40
CA ASP A 178 12.12 -0.21 -0.70
C ASP A 178 10.80 -0.97 -0.52
N LEU A 179 9.74 -0.28 -0.09
CA LEU A 179 8.41 -0.85 -0.01
C LEU A 179 7.96 -1.42 -1.37
N GLY A 180 8.08 -0.65 -2.45
CA GLY A 180 7.73 -1.12 -3.80
C GLY A 180 8.45 -2.41 -4.19
N LEU A 181 9.76 -2.50 -3.91
CA LEU A 181 10.56 -3.71 -4.18
C LEU A 181 10.12 -4.89 -3.30
N VAL A 182 9.78 -4.65 -2.03
CA VAL A 182 9.21 -5.68 -1.15
C VAL A 182 7.87 -6.18 -1.68
N LEU A 183 6.99 -5.30 -2.14
CA LEU A 183 5.71 -5.68 -2.75
C LEU A 183 5.91 -6.54 -4.00
N VAL A 184 6.83 -6.17 -4.89
CA VAL A 184 7.17 -7.00 -6.06
C VAL A 184 7.69 -8.36 -5.64
N ARG A 185 8.59 -8.43 -4.66
CA ARG A 185 9.12 -9.70 -4.15
C ARG A 185 8.01 -10.60 -3.58
N ARG A 186 7.07 -10.02 -2.85
CA ARG A 186 5.92 -10.74 -2.26
C ARG A 186 4.96 -11.28 -3.32
N LEU A 187 4.70 -10.51 -4.37
CA LEU A 187 3.70 -10.85 -5.40
C LEU A 187 4.26 -11.69 -6.54
N CYS A 188 5.53 -11.48 -6.91
CA CYS A 188 6.14 -12.05 -8.14
C CYS A 188 7.45 -12.80 -7.88
N GLY A 189 7.91 -12.87 -6.62
CA GLY A 189 9.15 -13.55 -6.25
C GLY A 189 10.42 -12.70 -6.33
N LYS A 190 11.49 -13.24 -5.77
CA LYS A 190 12.77 -12.54 -5.61
C LYS A 190 13.39 -12.10 -6.92
N GLU A 191 13.37 -12.96 -7.94
CA GLU A 191 13.97 -12.65 -9.24
C GLU A 191 13.32 -11.43 -9.92
N ALA A 192 12.00 -11.27 -9.80
CA ALA A 192 11.29 -10.11 -10.32
C ALA A 192 11.74 -8.82 -9.62
N ALA A 193 11.85 -8.85 -8.30
CA ALA A 193 12.33 -7.71 -7.52
C ALA A 193 13.77 -7.32 -7.88
N GLU A 194 14.68 -8.29 -8.01
CA GLU A 194 16.08 -8.02 -8.39
C GLU A 194 16.19 -7.42 -9.79
N ARG A 195 15.39 -7.89 -10.77
CA ARG A 195 15.36 -7.28 -12.11
C ARG A 195 14.89 -5.83 -12.06
N VAL A 196 13.86 -5.52 -11.29
CA VAL A 196 13.37 -4.13 -11.14
C VAL A 196 14.41 -3.29 -10.42
N LYS A 197 14.97 -3.78 -9.32
CA LYS A 197 16.03 -3.10 -8.54
C LYS A 197 17.20 -2.69 -9.42
N ALA A 198 17.68 -3.58 -10.27
CA ALA A 198 18.75 -3.28 -11.21
C ALA A 198 18.35 -2.20 -12.22
N GLY A 199 17.10 -2.24 -12.72
CA GLY A 199 16.57 -1.31 -13.72
C GLY A 199 16.31 0.11 -13.21
N ILE A 200 16.10 0.28 -11.89
CA ILE A 200 15.86 1.59 -11.25
C ILE A 200 17.12 2.16 -10.56
N VAL A 201 18.26 1.51 -10.72
CA VAL A 201 19.58 1.98 -10.24
C VAL A 201 19.62 2.20 -8.71
N VAL A 202 19.14 1.23 -7.94
CA VAL A 202 19.35 1.23 -6.49
C VAL A 202 20.78 0.78 -6.17
N LEU A 203 21.56 1.64 -5.51
CA LEU A 203 23.00 1.47 -5.31
C LEU A 203 23.38 0.75 -4.00
N HIS A 204 22.43 0.24 -3.21
CA HIS A 204 22.63 -0.47 -1.93
C HIS A 204 21.71 -1.67 -1.76
#